data_bee3a02fd1e32e4ffc293e16d33d13d3
#
_entry.id   bee3a02fd1e32e4ffc293e16d33d13d3
#
_cell.length_a   1.000
_cell.length_b   1.000
_cell.length_c   1.000
_cell.angle_alpha   90.00
_cell.angle_beta   90.00
_cell.angle_gamma   90.00
#
_symmetry.space_group_name_H-M   'P 1'
#
loop_
_entity.id
_entity.type
_entity.pdbx_description
1 polymer ?
#
loop_
_entity_poly.entity_id
_entity_poly.type
_entity_poly.pdbx_seq_one_letter_code
_entity_poly.pdbx_strand_id
1 'polypeptide(L)'
;MLNSRLTVTLTLIVATVIVVSIVGVGLGVVSSVRGGFMNRIIDLLSWLGLAVPNFWLGLVLVSTFAVTFHVFPALGLTAFSSSPVGWLKSLVLPVIALAAAPIAVVMRQTRDAMSNVLEGEFIRTLRASGLTERSIVMRHALKNASLPVVSVLGVLLVSLLGGTVIVENVFAIPGLGSLAVSAVSAHDLPVVEGVAVYFTLIVIVVNLFVDIAYGLLSPKVRVR
;
A
#
# COMPACT_ATOMS: atom_id res chain seq x y z
N MET A 1 -26.81 -0.08 4.31
CA MET A 1 -25.81 0.46 5.24
C MET A 1 -24.42 -0.14 5.04
N LEU A 2 -24.23 -1.46 5.09
CA LEU A 2 -22.93 -2.11 4.92
C LEU A 2 -22.27 -1.80 3.56
N ASN A 3 -23.02 -1.87 2.45
CA ASN A 3 -22.48 -1.65 1.11
C ASN A 3 -21.88 -0.26 0.88
N SER A 4 -22.50 0.79 1.42
CA SER A 4 -21.95 2.14 1.31
C SER A 4 -20.63 2.30 2.07
N ARG A 5 -20.52 1.66 3.24
CA ARG A 5 -19.30 1.65 4.04
C ARG A 5 -18.19 0.79 3.43
N LEU A 6 -18.55 -0.32 2.79
CA LEU A 6 -17.61 -1.15 2.02
C LEU A 6 -16.90 -0.33 0.96
N THR A 7 -17.64 0.46 0.16
CA THR A 7 -17.05 1.30 -0.89
C THR A 7 -16.02 2.28 -0.33
N VAL A 8 -16.28 2.87 0.84
CA VAL A 8 -15.36 3.81 1.50
C VAL A 8 -14.06 3.09 1.92
N THR A 9 -14.18 1.96 2.62
CA THR A 9 -13.00 1.17 3.05
C THR A 9 -12.19 0.68 1.84
N LEU A 10 -12.86 0.15 0.80
CA LEU A 10 -12.18 -0.27 -0.42
C LEU A 10 -11.47 0.89 -1.13
N THR A 11 -12.07 2.07 -1.17
CA THR A 11 -11.44 3.27 -1.74
C THR A 11 -10.13 3.60 -1.03
N LEU A 12 -10.13 3.58 0.32
CA LEU A 12 -8.92 3.81 1.11
C LEU A 12 -7.85 2.75 0.84
N ILE A 13 -8.22 1.48 0.84
CA ILE A 13 -7.29 0.38 0.59
C ILE A 13 -6.69 0.48 -0.81
N VAL A 14 -7.52 0.64 -1.84
CA VAL A 14 -7.07 0.71 -3.24
C VAL A 14 -6.16 1.93 -3.45
N ALA A 15 -6.56 3.10 -2.95
CA ALA A 15 -5.72 4.31 -3.03
C ALA A 15 -4.38 4.10 -2.33
N THR A 16 -4.38 3.50 -1.13
CA THR A 16 -3.15 3.19 -0.38
C THR A 16 -2.25 2.23 -1.15
N VAL A 17 -2.81 1.14 -1.69
CA VAL A 17 -2.04 0.14 -2.47
C VAL A 17 -1.42 0.75 -3.72
N ILE A 18 -2.14 1.62 -4.43
CA ILE A 18 -1.60 2.34 -5.58
C ILE A 18 -0.40 3.19 -5.16
N VAL A 19 -0.52 3.98 -4.09
CA VAL A 19 0.56 4.82 -3.58
C VAL A 19 1.74 3.97 -3.12
N VAL A 20 1.51 2.91 -2.35
CA VAL A 20 2.53 1.97 -1.88
C VAL A 20 3.26 1.31 -3.05
N SER A 21 2.53 0.87 -4.07
CA SER A 21 3.13 0.24 -5.25
C SER A 21 3.98 1.22 -6.06
N ILE A 22 3.48 2.42 -6.32
CA ILE A 22 4.22 3.41 -7.11
C ILE A 22 5.45 3.91 -6.35
N VAL A 23 5.26 4.34 -5.10
CA VAL A 23 6.33 4.96 -4.31
C VAL A 23 7.30 3.89 -3.80
N GLY A 24 6.80 2.78 -3.24
CA GLY A 24 7.63 1.71 -2.68
C GLY A 24 8.47 1.02 -3.75
N VAL A 25 7.86 0.60 -4.87
CA VAL A 25 8.60 -0.02 -5.98
C VAL A 25 9.55 1.00 -6.62
N GLY A 26 9.09 2.23 -6.86
CA GLY A 26 9.93 3.27 -7.45
C GLY A 26 11.18 3.57 -6.62
N LEU A 27 11.03 3.78 -5.31
CA LEU A 27 12.15 4.01 -4.40
C LEU A 27 13.06 2.77 -4.27
N GLY A 28 12.49 1.56 -4.25
CA GLY A 28 13.25 0.31 -4.24
C GLY A 28 14.14 0.13 -5.47
N VAL A 29 13.59 0.41 -6.66
CA VAL A 29 14.36 0.38 -7.92
C VAL A 29 15.47 1.44 -7.90
N VAL A 30 15.17 2.69 -7.52
CA VAL A 30 16.18 3.76 -7.43
C VAL A 30 17.30 3.38 -6.46
N SER A 31 16.94 2.81 -5.31
CA SER A 31 17.88 2.34 -4.28
C SER A 31 18.81 1.24 -4.81
N SER A 32 18.27 0.25 -5.54
CA SER A 32 19.06 -0.86 -6.07
C SER A 32 20.07 -0.44 -7.14
N VAL A 33 19.78 0.63 -7.89
CA VAL A 33 20.65 1.09 -8.99
C VAL A 33 21.69 2.11 -8.55
N ARG A 34 21.34 3.05 -7.65
CA ARG A 34 22.22 4.18 -7.27
C ARG A 34 23.20 3.87 -6.16
N GLY A 35 22.86 2.98 -5.22
CA GLY A 35 23.75 2.61 -4.11
C GLY A 35 24.15 3.78 -3.17
N GLY A 36 25.16 3.53 -2.34
CA GLY A 36 25.86 4.60 -1.59
C GLY A 36 25.00 5.39 -0.59
N PHE A 37 25.15 6.71 -0.58
CA PHE A 37 24.49 7.63 0.35
C PHE A 37 22.96 7.62 0.22
N MET A 38 22.46 7.44 -1.00
CA MET A 38 21.00 7.34 -1.25
C MET A 38 20.38 6.17 -0.50
N ASN A 39 21.07 5.02 -0.45
CA ASN A 39 20.58 3.88 0.31
C ASN A 39 20.47 4.17 1.81
N ARG A 40 21.42 4.92 2.38
CA ARG A 40 21.36 5.28 3.82
C ARG A 40 20.16 6.17 4.13
N ILE A 41 19.86 7.15 3.27
CA ILE A 41 18.66 8.00 3.43
C ILE A 41 17.40 7.16 3.33
N ILE A 42 17.31 6.31 2.33
CA ILE A 42 16.17 5.43 2.09
C ILE A 42 15.99 4.45 3.26
N ASP A 43 17.07 3.89 3.79
CA ASP A 43 17.02 3.02 4.97
C ASP A 43 16.54 3.79 6.22
N LEU A 44 17.05 4.99 6.45
CA LEU A 44 16.60 5.84 7.56
C LEU A 44 15.10 6.14 7.47
N LEU A 45 14.62 6.56 6.29
CA LEU A 45 13.20 6.81 6.06
C LEU A 45 12.35 5.56 6.25
N SER A 46 12.88 4.39 5.87
CA SER A 46 12.20 3.10 6.09
C SER A 46 12.07 2.78 7.57
N TRP A 47 13.14 2.96 8.34
CA TRP A 47 13.11 2.73 9.78
C TRP A 47 12.11 3.67 10.47
N LEU A 48 12.09 4.95 10.09
CA LEU A 48 11.13 5.92 10.60
C LEU A 48 9.69 5.53 10.24
N GLY A 49 9.44 5.15 8.97
CA GLY A 49 8.12 4.72 8.53
C GLY A 49 7.58 3.47 9.24
N LEU A 50 8.48 2.55 9.63
CA LEU A 50 8.10 1.34 10.39
C LEU A 50 7.94 1.60 11.89
N ALA A 51 8.70 2.55 12.45
CA ALA A 51 8.68 2.84 13.88
C ALA A 51 7.46 3.66 14.30
N VAL A 52 6.90 4.46 13.38
CA VAL A 52 5.79 5.38 13.68
C VAL A 52 4.45 4.66 13.54
N PRO A 53 3.62 4.59 14.60
CA PRO A 53 2.28 4.02 14.50
C PRO A 53 1.38 4.84 13.56
N ASN A 54 0.59 4.16 12.72
CA ASN A 54 -0.29 4.80 11.74
C ASN A 54 -1.26 5.82 12.36
N PHE A 55 -1.81 5.53 13.53
CA PHE A 55 -2.73 6.44 14.21
C PHE A 55 -2.03 7.72 14.68
N TRP A 56 -0.82 7.60 15.21
CA TRP A 56 -0.03 8.74 15.65
C TRP A 56 0.34 9.62 14.46
N LEU A 57 0.81 9.01 13.37
CA LEU A 57 1.09 9.73 12.13
C LEU A 57 -0.17 10.43 11.60
N GLY A 58 -1.32 9.76 11.64
CA GLY A 58 -2.61 10.35 11.26
C GLY A 58 -2.95 11.59 12.08
N LEU A 59 -2.80 11.54 13.40
CA LEU A 59 -3.04 12.69 14.29
C LEU A 59 -2.08 13.86 14.02
N VAL A 60 -0.79 13.57 13.80
CA VAL A 60 0.20 14.59 13.44
C VAL A 60 -0.14 15.24 12.10
N LEU A 61 -0.51 14.43 11.09
CA LEU A 61 -0.91 14.96 9.78
C LEU A 61 -2.16 15.84 9.87
N VAL A 62 -3.19 15.42 10.60
CA VAL A 62 -4.40 16.24 10.82
C VAL A 62 -4.04 17.54 11.53
N SER A 63 -3.31 17.48 12.65
CA SER A 63 -2.93 18.66 13.42
C SER A 63 -2.13 19.65 12.57
N THR A 64 -1.17 19.17 11.80
CA THR A 64 -0.30 20.02 11.01
C THR A 64 -0.98 20.56 9.76
N PHE A 65 -1.50 19.66 8.90
CA PHE A 65 -1.94 20.05 7.55
C PHE A 65 -3.42 20.46 7.48
N ALA A 66 -4.25 19.96 8.39
CA ALA A 66 -5.67 20.31 8.39
C ALA A 66 -5.97 21.46 9.38
N VAL A 67 -5.41 21.41 10.60
CA VAL A 67 -5.70 22.41 11.63
C VAL A 67 -4.78 23.62 11.53
N THR A 68 -3.45 23.43 11.39
CA THR A 68 -2.52 24.56 11.36
C THR A 68 -2.46 25.22 9.99
N PHE A 69 -2.24 24.42 8.93
CA PHE A 69 -2.07 24.97 7.57
C PHE A 69 -3.37 25.10 6.78
N HIS A 70 -4.47 24.47 7.19
CA HIS A 70 -5.78 24.49 6.52
C HIS A 70 -5.74 24.07 5.03
N VAL A 71 -4.80 23.17 4.65
CA VAL A 71 -4.60 22.73 3.26
C VAL A 71 -5.55 21.60 2.89
N PHE A 72 -5.80 20.68 3.85
CA PHE A 72 -6.64 19.51 3.69
C PHE A 72 -7.80 19.49 4.68
N PRO A 73 -8.92 18.82 4.37
CA PRO A 73 -10.01 18.64 5.34
C PRO A 73 -9.53 17.78 6.53
N ALA A 74 -9.97 18.17 7.73
CA ALA A 74 -9.56 17.50 8.97
C ALA A 74 -10.24 16.14 9.16
N LEU A 75 -11.55 16.06 8.85
CA LEU A 75 -12.41 14.91 9.15
C LEU A 75 -13.35 14.60 8.00
N GLY A 76 -13.75 13.33 7.90
CA GLY A 76 -14.72 12.85 6.95
C GLY A 76 -14.18 12.64 5.54
N LEU A 77 -15.03 12.07 4.69
CA LEU A 77 -14.76 11.85 3.27
C LEU A 77 -15.76 12.64 2.45
N THR A 78 -15.28 13.55 1.61
CA THR A 78 -16.13 14.30 0.67
C THR A 78 -16.67 13.32 -0.38
N ALA A 79 -17.96 13.39 -0.71
CA ALA A 79 -18.53 12.56 -1.76
C ALA A 79 -17.94 12.94 -3.14
N PHE A 80 -17.58 11.95 -3.94
CA PHE A 80 -17.04 12.17 -5.30
C PHE A 80 -18.03 12.95 -6.18
N SER A 81 -19.32 12.69 -6.03
CA SER A 81 -20.40 13.36 -6.77
C SER A 81 -20.52 14.85 -6.48
N SER A 82 -20.15 15.29 -5.27
CA SER A 82 -20.23 16.70 -4.87
C SER A 82 -18.99 17.49 -5.30
N SER A 83 -17.81 16.93 -5.17
CA SER A 83 -16.54 17.55 -5.57
C SER A 83 -15.46 16.49 -5.76
N PRO A 84 -15.06 16.14 -6.99
CA PRO A 84 -13.95 15.21 -7.24
C PRO A 84 -12.63 15.67 -6.63
N VAL A 85 -12.34 16.99 -6.67
CA VAL A 85 -11.13 17.56 -6.06
C VAL A 85 -11.21 17.51 -4.52
N GLY A 86 -12.38 17.81 -3.94
CA GLY A 86 -12.61 17.68 -2.51
C GLY A 86 -12.47 16.24 -2.03
N TRP A 87 -13.01 15.28 -2.79
CA TRP A 87 -12.86 13.86 -2.55
C TRP A 87 -11.38 13.44 -2.54
N LEU A 88 -10.61 13.84 -3.55
CA LEU A 88 -9.19 13.53 -3.62
C LEU A 88 -8.41 14.14 -2.44
N LYS A 89 -8.68 15.42 -2.10
CA LYS A 89 -8.06 16.07 -0.94
C LYS A 89 -8.38 15.37 0.37
N SER A 90 -9.60 14.87 0.56
CA SER A 90 -10.00 14.16 1.79
C SER A 90 -9.34 12.78 1.93
N LEU A 91 -8.83 12.19 0.83
CA LEU A 91 -8.09 10.92 0.86
C LEU A 91 -6.60 11.08 1.16
N VAL A 92 -6.01 12.25 0.89
CA VAL A 92 -4.53 12.43 0.96
C VAL A 92 -3.98 12.06 2.32
N LEU A 93 -4.46 12.70 3.40
CA LEU A 93 -3.92 12.47 4.74
C LEU A 93 -4.14 11.04 5.25
N PRO A 94 -5.35 10.44 5.13
CA PRO A 94 -5.59 9.04 5.49
C PRO A 94 -4.70 8.06 4.72
N VAL A 95 -4.55 8.27 3.41
CA VAL A 95 -3.72 7.41 2.57
C VAL A 95 -2.24 7.51 2.95
N ILE A 96 -1.71 8.71 3.23
CA ILE A 96 -0.33 8.88 3.70
C ILE A 96 -0.13 8.15 5.04
N ALA A 97 -1.05 8.30 5.98
CA ALA A 97 -0.98 7.63 7.28
C ALA A 97 -0.97 6.10 7.14
N LEU A 98 -1.79 5.54 6.25
CA LEU A 98 -1.85 4.11 5.97
C LEU A 98 -0.64 3.61 5.19
N ALA A 99 -0.09 4.41 4.27
CA ALA A 99 0.95 3.99 3.33
C ALA A 99 2.37 4.02 3.90
N ALA A 100 2.63 4.79 4.96
CA ALA A 100 3.99 5.06 5.45
C ALA A 100 4.78 3.78 5.75
N ALA A 101 4.28 2.89 6.58
CA ALA A 101 4.92 1.62 6.90
C ALA A 101 4.95 0.64 5.71
N PRO A 102 3.84 0.40 4.97
CA PRO A 102 3.85 -0.41 3.76
C PRO A 102 4.84 0.04 2.68
N ILE A 103 5.01 1.34 2.45
CA ILE A 103 6.02 1.86 1.51
C ILE A 103 7.41 1.38 1.92
N ALA A 104 7.77 1.47 3.18
CA ALA A 104 9.06 1.03 3.69
C ALA A 104 9.31 -0.47 3.45
N VAL A 105 8.29 -1.31 3.67
CA VAL A 105 8.36 -2.76 3.44
C VAL A 105 8.53 -3.08 1.96
N VAL A 106 7.68 -2.51 1.09
CA VAL A 106 7.72 -2.76 -0.37
C VAL A 106 9.02 -2.25 -0.97
N MET A 107 9.50 -1.10 -0.53
CA MET A 107 10.74 -0.51 -0.99
C MET A 107 11.94 -1.42 -0.69
N ARG A 108 12.06 -1.94 0.55
CA ARG A 108 13.13 -2.89 0.91
C ARG A 108 13.03 -4.17 0.11
N GLN A 109 11.85 -4.76 0.04
CA GLN A 109 11.63 -5.98 -0.73
C GLN A 109 11.98 -5.79 -2.20
N THR A 110 11.61 -4.66 -2.79
CA THR A 110 11.94 -4.34 -4.18
C THR A 110 13.44 -4.16 -4.36
N ARG A 111 14.11 -3.41 -3.45
CA ARG A 111 15.57 -3.24 -3.50
C ARG A 111 16.29 -4.57 -3.45
N ASP A 112 15.96 -5.41 -2.48
CA ASP A 112 16.63 -6.68 -2.24
C ASP A 112 16.40 -7.65 -3.42
N ALA A 113 15.18 -7.75 -3.93
CA ALA A 113 14.86 -8.53 -5.10
C ALA A 113 15.57 -8.04 -6.37
N MET A 114 15.62 -6.72 -6.58
CA MET A 114 16.32 -6.11 -7.71
C MET A 114 17.85 -6.32 -7.63
N SER A 115 18.45 -6.12 -6.44
CA SER A 115 19.89 -6.32 -6.24
C SER A 115 20.31 -7.76 -6.57
N ASN A 116 19.56 -8.75 -6.07
CA ASN A 116 19.81 -10.16 -6.36
C ASN A 116 19.73 -10.46 -7.87
N VAL A 117 18.76 -9.87 -8.57
CA VAL A 117 18.64 -10.06 -10.03
C VAL A 117 19.75 -9.36 -10.80
N LEU A 118 20.12 -8.12 -10.41
CA LEU A 118 21.14 -7.32 -11.11
C LEU A 118 22.55 -7.89 -10.99
N GLU A 119 22.85 -8.70 -9.97
CA GLU A 119 24.09 -9.44 -9.76
C GLU A 119 24.15 -10.75 -10.59
N GLY A 120 23.04 -11.20 -11.14
CA GLY A 120 22.92 -12.46 -11.87
C GLY A 120 23.73 -12.49 -13.18
N GLU A 121 24.20 -13.69 -13.56
CA GLU A 121 24.99 -13.91 -14.81
C GLU A 121 24.23 -13.52 -16.06
N PHE A 122 22.93 -13.73 -16.08
CA PHE A 122 22.07 -13.35 -17.20
C PHE A 122 22.10 -11.82 -17.45
N ILE A 123 22.21 -10.99 -16.42
CA ILE A 123 22.36 -9.53 -16.56
C ILE A 123 23.72 -9.17 -17.16
N ARG A 124 24.79 -9.89 -16.79
CA ARG A 124 26.11 -9.71 -17.39
C ARG A 124 26.08 -9.99 -18.89
N THR A 125 25.37 -11.04 -19.31
CA THR A 125 25.17 -11.36 -20.74
C THR A 125 24.40 -10.25 -21.47
N LEU A 126 23.34 -9.68 -20.86
CA LEU A 126 22.61 -8.57 -21.46
C LEU A 126 23.47 -7.31 -21.63
N ARG A 127 24.34 -7.01 -20.64
CA ARG A 127 25.32 -5.92 -20.75
C ARG A 127 26.32 -6.16 -21.86
N ALA A 128 26.86 -7.38 -21.96
CA ALA A 128 27.80 -7.76 -23.03
C ALA A 128 27.16 -7.70 -24.41
N SER A 129 25.85 -7.90 -24.52
CA SER A 129 25.08 -7.76 -25.77
C SER A 129 24.76 -6.30 -26.13
N GLY A 130 25.26 -5.30 -25.37
CA GLY A 130 25.10 -3.88 -25.67
C GLY A 130 23.73 -3.28 -25.30
N LEU A 131 22.89 -3.94 -24.49
CA LEU A 131 21.65 -3.35 -24.02
C LEU A 131 21.91 -2.19 -23.04
N THR A 132 21.09 -1.15 -23.14
CA THR A 132 21.19 0.00 -22.24
C THR A 132 20.76 -0.37 -20.79
N GLU A 133 21.42 0.20 -19.78
CA GLU A 133 21.10 -0.05 -18.37
C GLU A 133 19.61 0.22 -18.05
N ARG A 134 19.00 1.24 -18.65
CA ARG A 134 17.57 1.53 -18.48
C ARG A 134 16.70 0.36 -18.98
N SER A 135 17.05 -0.24 -20.11
CA SER A 135 16.32 -1.40 -20.65
C SER A 135 16.53 -2.63 -19.75
N ILE A 136 17.75 -2.85 -19.27
CA ILE A 136 18.08 -3.95 -18.35
C ILE A 136 17.27 -3.83 -17.08
N VAL A 137 17.26 -2.65 -16.44
CA VAL A 137 16.56 -2.40 -15.18
C VAL A 137 15.04 -2.54 -15.34
N MET A 138 14.44 -1.82 -16.30
CA MET A 138 12.98 -1.69 -16.39
C MET A 138 12.29 -2.88 -17.06
N ARG A 139 12.92 -3.52 -18.05
CA ARG A 139 12.30 -4.62 -18.81
C ARG A 139 12.73 -6.00 -18.35
N HIS A 140 13.95 -6.15 -17.85
CA HIS A 140 14.51 -7.45 -17.51
C HIS A 140 14.59 -7.67 -16.00
N ALA A 141 15.27 -6.78 -15.27
CA ALA A 141 15.46 -6.96 -13.83
C ALA A 141 14.15 -6.79 -13.04
N LEU A 142 13.40 -5.71 -13.27
CA LEU A 142 12.15 -5.44 -12.56
C LEU A 142 11.10 -6.56 -12.79
N LYS A 143 11.01 -7.09 -14.00
CA LYS A 143 10.11 -8.21 -14.30
C LYS A 143 10.48 -9.45 -13.51
N ASN A 144 11.77 -9.79 -13.41
CA ASN A 144 12.22 -10.95 -12.65
C ASN A 144 12.12 -10.74 -11.13
N ALA A 145 12.29 -9.50 -10.66
CA ALA A 145 12.15 -9.11 -9.26
C ALA A 145 10.69 -8.96 -8.81
N SER A 146 9.72 -8.95 -9.73
CA SER A 146 8.32 -8.65 -9.41
C SER A 146 7.63 -9.71 -8.55
N LEU A 147 7.99 -10.99 -8.66
CA LEU A 147 7.36 -12.08 -7.91
C LEU A 147 7.40 -11.87 -6.38
N PRO A 148 8.58 -11.69 -5.74
CA PRO A 148 8.62 -11.44 -4.30
C PRO A 148 7.95 -10.11 -3.90
N VAL A 149 7.94 -9.12 -4.79
CA VAL A 149 7.25 -7.84 -4.53
C VAL A 149 5.73 -8.01 -4.50
N VAL A 150 5.16 -8.76 -5.46
CA VAL A 150 3.71 -9.07 -5.49
C VAL A 150 3.30 -9.89 -4.27
N SER A 151 4.14 -10.83 -3.81
CA SER A 151 3.91 -11.59 -2.57
C SER A 151 3.71 -10.66 -1.38
N VAL A 152 4.65 -9.75 -1.19
CA VAL A 152 4.61 -8.79 -0.08
C VAL A 152 3.42 -7.86 -0.18
N LEU A 153 3.08 -7.36 -1.38
CA LEU A 153 1.88 -6.56 -1.61
C LEU A 153 0.61 -7.32 -1.22
N GLY A 154 0.52 -8.61 -1.51
CA GLY A 154 -0.61 -9.45 -1.09
C GLY A 154 -0.78 -9.52 0.43
N VAL A 155 0.31 -9.77 1.16
CA VAL A 155 0.30 -9.80 2.63
C VAL A 155 -0.06 -8.44 3.21
N LEU A 156 0.48 -7.36 2.65
CA LEU A 156 0.19 -5.99 3.08
C LEU A 156 -1.26 -5.60 2.83
N LEU A 157 -1.89 -6.03 1.74
CA LEU A 157 -3.30 -5.81 1.47
C LEU A 157 -4.20 -6.33 2.60
N VAL A 158 -3.91 -7.55 3.08
CA VAL A 158 -4.65 -8.13 4.21
C VAL A 158 -4.37 -7.34 5.50
N SER A 159 -3.12 -6.95 5.73
CA SER A 159 -2.73 -6.17 6.92
C SER A 159 -3.36 -4.77 6.94
N LEU A 160 -3.59 -4.17 5.76
CA LEU A 160 -4.24 -2.86 5.64
C LEU A 160 -5.70 -2.88 6.15
N LEU A 161 -6.39 -4.02 6.11
CA LEU A 161 -7.74 -4.13 6.71
C LEU A 161 -7.74 -3.76 8.19
N GLY A 162 -6.75 -4.24 8.96
CA GLY A 162 -6.60 -3.83 10.37
C GLY A 162 -6.21 -2.35 10.51
N GLY A 163 -5.34 -1.86 9.63
CA GLY A 163 -4.90 -0.46 9.62
C GLY A 163 -6.03 0.52 9.29
N THR A 164 -6.93 0.16 8.37
CA THR A 164 -8.07 1.03 8.00
C THR A 164 -9.00 1.26 9.16
N VAL A 165 -9.24 0.26 10.03
CA VAL A 165 -10.09 0.42 11.22
C VAL A 165 -9.64 1.61 12.07
N ILE A 166 -8.34 1.71 12.31
CA ILE A 166 -7.76 2.77 13.13
C ILE A 166 -7.85 4.12 12.41
N VAL A 167 -7.44 4.16 11.15
CA VAL A 167 -7.40 5.40 10.36
C VAL A 167 -8.81 5.94 10.09
N GLU A 168 -9.78 5.09 9.81
CA GLU A 168 -11.19 5.50 9.67
C GLU A 168 -11.72 6.19 10.94
N ASN A 169 -11.33 5.70 12.12
CA ASN A 169 -11.73 6.35 13.39
C ASN A 169 -10.98 7.68 13.60
N VAL A 170 -9.67 7.76 13.34
CA VAL A 170 -8.89 9.00 13.51
C VAL A 170 -9.41 10.11 12.60
N PHE A 171 -9.75 9.79 11.36
CA PHE A 171 -10.22 10.76 10.37
C PHE A 171 -11.76 10.88 10.30
N ALA A 172 -12.49 10.22 11.19
CA ALA A 172 -13.96 10.16 11.22
C ALA A 172 -14.57 9.75 9.85
N ILE A 173 -13.95 8.80 9.17
CA ILE A 173 -14.38 8.30 7.86
C ILE A 173 -15.40 7.18 8.07
N PRO A 174 -16.60 7.25 7.45
CA PRO A 174 -17.66 6.27 7.66
C PRO A 174 -17.44 4.97 6.88
N GLY A 175 -16.40 4.21 7.21
CA GLY A 175 -16.09 2.92 6.60
C GLY A 175 -16.56 1.72 7.42
N LEU A 176 -16.17 0.50 7.00
CA LEU A 176 -16.47 -0.75 7.69
C LEU A 176 -15.75 -0.85 9.04
N GLY A 177 -14.52 -0.36 9.13
CA GLY A 177 -13.72 -0.39 10.36
C GLY A 177 -14.34 0.50 11.44
N SER A 178 -14.75 1.73 11.11
CA SER A 178 -15.43 2.62 12.03
C SER A 178 -16.80 2.05 12.47
N LEU A 179 -17.50 1.34 11.57
CA LEU A 179 -18.73 0.63 11.90
C LEU A 179 -18.48 -0.53 12.86
N ALA A 180 -17.40 -1.32 12.64
CA ALA A 180 -17.04 -2.40 13.55
C ALA A 180 -16.82 -1.90 14.99
N VAL A 181 -16.04 -0.83 15.14
CA VAL A 181 -15.77 -0.23 16.47
C VAL A 181 -17.05 0.25 17.16
N SER A 182 -17.93 0.96 16.42
CA SER A 182 -19.20 1.42 16.98
C SER A 182 -20.14 0.28 17.32
N ALA A 183 -20.23 -0.76 16.50
CA ALA A 183 -21.08 -1.93 16.76
C ALA A 183 -20.60 -2.74 17.97
N VAL A 184 -19.28 -2.92 18.12
CA VAL A 184 -18.70 -3.56 19.32
C VAL A 184 -19.02 -2.76 20.58
N SER A 185 -18.87 -1.44 20.53
CA SER A 185 -19.19 -0.56 21.67
C SER A 185 -20.68 -0.56 22.02
N ALA A 186 -21.56 -0.73 21.02
CA ALA A 186 -23.01 -0.85 21.20
C ALA A 186 -23.49 -2.28 21.52
N HIS A 187 -22.60 -3.27 21.56
CA HIS A 187 -22.91 -4.71 21.70
C HIS A 187 -23.84 -5.24 20.60
N ASP A 188 -23.77 -4.67 19.39
CA ASP A 188 -24.59 -5.06 18.24
C ASP A 188 -23.91 -6.23 17.50
N LEU A 189 -24.13 -7.45 18.00
CA LEU A 189 -23.52 -8.68 17.45
C LEU A 189 -23.87 -8.90 15.96
N PRO A 190 -25.13 -8.74 15.49
CA PRO A 190 -25.45 -8.91 14.08
C PRO A 190 -24.63 -8.02 13.14
N VAL A 191 -24.36 -6.76 13.52
CA VAL A 191 -23.54 -5.85 12.72
C VAL A 191 -22.08 -6.25 12.78
N VAL A 192 -21.55 -6.68 13.93
CA VAL A 192 -20.16 -7.18 14.05
C VAL A 192 -19.94 -8.39 13.16
N GLU A 193 -20.87 -9.37 13.19
CA GLU A 193 -20.81 -10.55 12.32
C GLU A 193 -20.87 -10.15 10.83
N GLY A 194 -21.76 -9.24 10.47
CA GLY A 194 -21.84 -8.70 9.12
C GLY A 194 -20.53 -8.08 8.64
N VAL A 195 -19.86 -7.26 9.46
CA VAL A 195 -18.55 -6.67 9.12
C VAL A 195 -17.47 -7.75 8.98
N ALA A 196 -17.46 -8.76 9.86
CA ALA A 196 -16.51 -9.88 9.79
C ALA A 196 -16.65 -10.65 8.46
N VAL A 197 -17.89 -10.90 8.01
CA VAL A 197 -18.15 -11.52 6.70
C VAL A 197 -17.59 -10.67 5.57
N TYR A 198 -17.81 -9.35 5.57
CA TYR A 198 -17.26 -8.46 4.54
C TYR A 198 -15.72 -8.46 4.54
N PHE A 199 -15.08 -8.40 5.69
CA PHE A 199 -13.62 -8.48 5.78
C PHE A 199 -13.09 -9.81 5.24
N THR A 200 -13.76 -10.92 5.58
CA THR A 200 -13.40 -12.25 5.05
C THR A 200 -13.53 -12.30 3.52
N LEU A 201 -14.61 -11.76 2.96
CA LEU A 201 -14.80 -11.68 1.51
C LEU A 201 -13.71 -10.85 0.83
N ILE A 202 -13.33 -9.70 1.42
CA ILE A 202 -12.22 -8.88 0.90
C ILE A 202 -10.92 -9.70 0.88
N VAL A 203 -10.60 -10.41 1.96
CA VAL A 203 -9.38 -11.26 2.03
C VAL A 203 -9.39 -12.34 0.95
N ILE A 204 -10.52 -13.02 0.74
CA ILE A 204 -10.65 -14.06 -0.32
C ILE A 204 -10.41 -13.44 -1.70
N VAL A 205 -11.03 -12.29 -1.99
CA VAL A 205 -10.88 -11.59 -3.28
C VAL A 205 -9.44 -11.12 -3.48
N VAL A 206 -8.81 -10.56 -2.44
CA VAL A 206 -7.40 -10.14 -2.47
C VAL A 206 -6.49 -11.33 -2.78
N ASN A 207 -6.64 -12.46 -2.09
CA ASN A 207 -5.84 -13.65 -2.33
C ASN A 207 -6.02 -14.16 -3.75
N LEU A 208 -7.25 -14.18 -4.27
CA LEU A 208 -7.53 -14.56 -5.65
C LEU A 208 -6.77 -13.65 -6.66
N PHE A 209 -6.76 -12.32 -6.44
CA PHE A 209 -6.00 -11.42 -7.30
C PHE A 209 -4.48 -11.65 -7.22
N VAL A 210 -3.97 -11.95 -6.04
CA VAL A 210 -2.54 -12.30 -5.83
C VAL A 210 -2.21 -13.59 -6.57
N ASP A 211 -3.02 -14.63 -6.47
CA ASP A 211 -2.82 -15.91 -7.16
C ASP A 211 -2.86 -15.75 -8.69
N ILE A 212 -3.79 -14.94 -9.21
CA ILE A 212 -3.83 -14.59 -10.64
C ILE A 212 -2.56 -13.86 -11.06
N ALA A 213 -2.10 -12.88 -10.25
CA ALA A 213 -0.87 -12.15 -10.53
C ALA A 213 0.36 -13.08 -10.56
N TYR A 214 0.44 -14.05 -9.65
CA TYR A 214 1.46 -15.10 -9.69
C TYR A 214 1.41 -15.93 -10.98
N GLY A 215 0.24 -16.40 -11.38
CA GLY A 215 0.05 -17.15 -12.61
C GLY A 215 0.48 -16.39 -13.87
N LEU A 216 0.30 -15.06 -13.88
CA LEU A 216 0.70 -14.20 -14.99
C LEU A 216 2.21 -13.89 -15.00
N LEU A 217 2.82 -13.73 -13.82
CA LEU A 217 4.24 -13.37 -13.67
C LEU A 217 5.18 -14.57 -13.78
N SER A 218 4.74 -15.76 -13.38
CA SER A 218 5.55 -16.98 -13.39
C SER A 218 5.03 -18.01 -14.37
N PRO A 219 5.56 -18.08 -15.61
CA PRO A 219 5.16 -19.11 -16.59
C PRO A 219 5.42 -20.54 -16.12
N LYS A 220 6.35 -20.73 -15.16
CA LYS A 220 6.70 -22.04 -14.61
C LYS A 220 5.61 -22.66 -13.71
N VAL A 221 4.70 -21.86 -13.19
CA VAL A 221 3.56 -22.36 -12.37
C VAL A 221 2.40 -22.85 -13.25
N ARG A 222 2.44 -22.54 -14.55
CA ARG A 222 1.38 -22.87 -15.53
C ARG A 222 1.41 -24.34 -15.99
N VAL A 223 2.36 -25.13 -15.55
CA VAL A 223 2.63 -26.51 -16.03
C VAL A 223 2.43 -27.56 -14.92
N ARG A 224 1.49 -27.32 -13.98
CA ARG A 224 1.01 -28.37 -13.09
C ARG A 224 -0.50 -28.33 -12.94
#